data_3b6683da7195dde9829cd97251bd47ad
#
_entry.id   3b6683da7195dde9829cd97251bd47ad
#
_cell.length_a   1.000
_cell.length_b   1.000
_cell.length_c   1.000
_cell.angle_alpha   90.00
_cell.angle_beta   90.00
_cell.angle_gamma   90.00
#
_symmetry.space_group_name_H-M   'P 1'
#
loop_
_entity.id
_entity.type
_entity.pdbx_description
1 polymer ?
#
loop_
_entity_poly.entity_id
_entity_poly.type
_entity_poly.pdbx_seq_one_letter_code
_entity_poly.pdbx_strand_id
1 'polypeptide(L)'
;MINVLMCGSVLSVKGGMVSVVKNYLNYKDWEDVDIRYIPTHINANKYVLVLYFMWAYIKILCLALIGKVDIVHLHTAERGSFFRKAFLVQTFNILGIKTVMHHHAAEFELFYTSLSERRKKYVRHILELT
;
A
#
# COMPACT_ATOMS: atom_id res chain seq x y z
N MET A 1 0.07 22.40 0.97
CA MET A 1 0.41 21.27 0.07
C MET A 1 0.31 19.99 0.87
N ILE A 2 -0.48 19.02 0.44
CA ILE A 2 -0.70 17.71 1.08
C ILE A 2 0.30 16.71 0.51
N ASN A 3 1.11 16.08 1.35
CA ASN A 3 2.11 15.10 0.94
C ASN A 3 1.48 13.70 0.96
N VAL A 4 1.22 13.14 -0.21
CA VAL A 4 0.66 11.79 -0.37
C VAL A 4 1.77 10.80 -0.68
N LEU A 5 1.96 9.83 0.20
CA LEU A 5 2.85 8.69 -0.07
C LEU A 5 2.04 7.55 -0.70
N MET A 6 2.27 7.30 -1.97
CA MET A 6 1.61 6.23 -2.71
C MET A 6 2.50 4.99 -2.77
N CYS A 7 1.96 3.82 -2.49
CA CYS A 7 2.68 2.54 -2.48
C CYS A 7 1.96 1.46 -3.29
N GLY A 8 2.71 0.73 -4.08
CA GLY A 8 2.18 -0.35 -4.93
C GLY A 8 3.26 -1.31 -5.42
N SER A 9 3.10 -1.87 -6.61
CA SER A 9 4.12 -2.66 -7.28
C SER A 9 5.08 -1.79 -8.07
N VAL A 10 6.28 -2.28 -8.36
CA VAL A 10 7.23 -1.59 -9.25
C VAL A 10 6.59 -1.31 -10.60
N LEU A 11 6.83 -0.12 -11.16
CA LEU A 11 6.14 0.39 -12.35
C LEU A 11 6.50 -0.34 -13.66
N SER A 12 7.51 -1.20 -13.64
CA SER A 12 7.89 -2.06 -14.78
C SER A 12 6.98 -3.28 -14.93
N VAL A 13 6.22 -3.65 -13.90
CA VAL A 13 5.26 -4.77 -13.97
C VAL A 13 4.05 -4.31 -14.80
N LYS A 14 3.62 -5.17 -15.74
CA LYS A 14 2.38 -4.93 -16.51
C LYS A 14 1.16 -5.36 -15.66
N GLY A 15 0.11 -4.55 -15.65
CA GLY A 15 -1.14 -4.88 -14.96
C GLY A 15 -2.00 -3.66 -14.65
N GLY A 16 -3.27 -3.90 -14.35
CA GLY A 16 -4.26 -2.86 -14.09
C GLY A 16 -3.88 -1.93 -12.95
N MET A 17 -3.38 -2.49 -11.83
CA MET A 17 -2.90 -1.69 -10.69
C MET A 17 -1.84 -0.66 -11.11
N VAL A 18 -0.83 -1.10 -11.87
CA VAL A 18 0.27 -0.24 -12.30
C VAL A 18 -0.23 0.83 -13.28
N SER A 19 -1.19 0.49 -14.14
CA SER A 19 -1.82 1.48 -15.04
C SER A 19 -2.53 2.58 -14.25
N VAL A 20 -3.28 2.22 -13.23
CA VAL A 20 -3.94 3.20 -12.33
C VAL A 20 -2.91 4.08 -11.62
N VAL A 21 -1.86 3.49 -11.05
CA VAL A 21 -0.77 4.24 -10.40
C VAL A 21 -0.12 5.22 -11.37
N LYS A 22 0.19 4.78 -12.60
CA LYS A 22 0.77 5.66 -13.62
C LYS A 22 -0.16 6.82 -13.98
N ASN A 23 -1.48 6.60 -14.03
CA ASN A 23 -2.44 7.67 -14.27
C ASN A 23 -2.37 8.74 -13.17
N TYR A 24 -2.31 8.35 -11.89
CA TYR A 24 -2.11 9.28 -10.78
C TYR A 24 -0.80 10.05 -10.90
N LEU A 25 0.31 9.38 -11.20
CA LEU A 25 1.63 10.00 -11.28
C LEU A 25 1.81 10.90 -12.50
N ASN A 26 1.11 10.63 -13.59
CA ASN A 26 1.19 11.39 -14.84
C ASN A 26 0.18 12.56 -14.90
N TYR A 27 -0.80 12.58 -14.02
CA TYR A 27 -1.74 13.69 -13.92
C TYR A 27 -1.03 14.93 -13.39
N LYS A 28 -1.10 16.06 -14.12
CA LYS A 28 -0.30 17.25 -13.83
C LYS A 28 -1.06 18.35 -13.08
N ASP A 29 -2.39 18.24 -13.03
CA ASP A 29 -3.24 19.29 -12.48
C ASP A 29 -3.63 19.01 -11.02
N TRP A 30 -2.73 18.37 -10.25
CA TRP A 30 -2.88 18.25 -8.81
C TRP A 30 -2.65 19.61 -8.14
N GLU A 31 -3.71 20.26 -7.73
CA GLU A 31 -3.63 21.46 -6.90
C GLU A 31 -3.35 21.07 -5.44
N ASP A 32 -2.30 21.66 -4.85
CA ASP A 32 -1.93 21.47 -3.44
C ASP A 32 -1.65 20.02 -2.99
N VAL A 33 -1.34 19.10 -3.91
CA VAL A 33 -0.99 17.72 -3.61
C VAL A 33 0.35 17.34 -4.22
N ASP A 34 1.28 16.86 -3.38
CA ASP A 34 2.55 16.23 -3.81
C ASP A 34 2.45 14.72 -3.67
N ILE A 35 2.58 13.97 -4.77
CA ILE A 35 2.51 12.50 -4.76
C ILE A 35 3.90 11.92 -4.90
N ARG A 36 4.36 11.23 -3.86
CA ARG A 36 5.60 10.45 -3.87
C ARG A 36 5.29 8.96 -3.95
N TYR A 37 5.88 8.27 -4.92
CA TYR A 37 5.69 6.83 -5.09
C TYR A 37 6.86 6.03 -4.55
N ILE A 38 6.56 5.03 -3.71
CA ILE A 38 7.53 4.03 -3.25
C ILE A 38 6.98 2.63 -3.53
N PRO A 39 7.60 1.86 -4.44
CA PRO A 39 7.19 0.49 -4.68
C PRO A 39 7.53 -0.39 -3.47
N THR A 40 6.58 -1.23 -3.10
CA THR A 40 6.68 -2.18 -1.97
C THR A 40 6.65 -3.64 -2.42
N HIS A 41 6.61 -3.86 -3.74
CA HIS A 41 6.58 -5.17 -4.36
C HIS A 41 7.35 -5.17 -5.67
N ILE A 42 8.18 -6.20 -5.86
CA ILE A 42 8.88 -6.53 -7.11
C ILE A 42 8.57 -7.96 -7.50
N ASN A 43 8.77 -8.31 -8.77
CA ASN A 43 8.66 -9.69 -9.23
C ASN A 43 9.99 -10.42 -8.95
N ALA A 44 10.06 -11.10 -7.81
CA ALA A 44 11.23 -11.81 -7.34
C ALA A 44 10.84 -13.03 -6.49
N ASN A 45 11.81 -13.87 -6.14
CA ASN A 45 11.55 -14.94 -5.18
C ASN A 45 11.17 -14.39 -3.80
N LYS A 46 10.56 -15.24 -2.95
CA LYS A 46 10.01 -14.84 -1.66
C LYS A 46 11.02 -14.17 -0.72
N TYR A 47 12.28 -14.60 -0.71
CA TYR A 47 13.30 -14.06 0.18
C TYR A 47 13.72 -12.64 -0.23
N VAL A 48 14.00 -12.47 -1.54
CA VAL A 48 14.30 -11.15 -2.11
C VAL A 48 13.12 -10.19 -1.94
N LEU A 49 11.89 -10.68 -2.11
CA LEU A 49 10.67 -9.88 -1.91
C LEU A 49 10.55 -9.38 -0.45
N VAL A 50 10.85 -10.23 0.53
CA VAL A 50 10.83 -9.83 1.95
C VAL A 50 11.90 -8.78 2.24
N LEU A 51 13.14 -8.98 1.79
CA LEU A 51 14.22 -8.00 1.98
C LEU A 51 13.91 -6.67 1.31
N TYR A 52 13.36 -6.70 0.09
CA TYR A 52 12.92 -5.50 -0.62
C TYR A 52 11.80 -4.77 0.13
N PHE A 53 10.80 -5.51 0.62
CA PHE A 53 9.74 -4.92 1.42
C PHE A 53 10.27 -4.28 2.71
N MET A 54 11.20 -4.92 3.42
CA MET A 54 11.83 -4.37 4.63
C MET A 54 12.59 -3.08 4.32
N TRP A 55 13.36 -3.05 3.23
CA TRP A 55 14.02 -1.83 2.78
C TRP A 55 13.02 -0.71 2.45
N ALA A 56 11.98 -1.01 1.68
CA ALA A 56 10.91 -0.06 1.36
C ALA A 56 10.21 0.44 2.63
N TYR A 57 9.91 -0.46 3.57
CA TYR A 57 9.30 -0.14 4.86
C TYR A 57 10.13 0.87 5.67
N ILE A 58 11.43 0.63 5.81
CA ILE A 58 12.32 1.55 6.53
C ILE A 58 12.32 2.93 5.87
N LYS A 59 12.41 2.99 4.54
CA LYS A 59 12.36 4.24 3.78
C LYS A 59 11.04 4.99 4.00
N ILE A 60 9.93 4.28 3.94
CA ILE A 60 8.58 4.79 4.17
C ILE A 60 8.46 5.34 5.60
N LEU A 61 8.92 4.57 6.59
CA LEU A 61 8.88 4.95 8.00
C LEU A 61 9.73 6.20 8.27
N CYS A 62 10.92 6.29 7.70
CA CYS A 62 11.75 7.49 7.80
C CYS A 62 11.04 8.74 7.28
N LEU A 63 10.37 8.64 6.11
CA LEU A 63 9.62 9.76 5.55
C LEU A 63 8.44 10.17 6.44
N ALA A 64 7.76 9.23 7.05
CA ALA A 64 6.67 9.48 7.99
C ALA A 64 7.16 10.20 9.25
N LEU A 65 8.25 9.71 9.85
CA LEU A 65 8.82 10.25 11.10
C LEU A 65 9.38 11.67 10.94
N ILE A 66 9.85 12.04 9.75
CA ILE A 66 10.31 13.42 9.49
C ILE A 66 9.18 14.35 9.03
N GLY A 67 7.93 13.93 9.17
CA GLY A 67 6.76 14.76 8.86
C GLY A 67 6.54 15.06 7.37
N LYS A 68 7.03 14.20 6.47
CA LYS A 68 6.88 14.36 5.01
C LYS A 68 5.78 13.47 4.42
N VAL A 69 4.80 13.06 5.23
CA VAL A 69 3.67 12.24 4.81
C VAL A 69 2.44 12.65 5.60
N ASP A 70 1.44 13.15 4.91
CA ASP A 70 0.14 13.50 5.49
C ASP A 70 -0.89 12.38 5.28
N ILE A 71 -0.83 11.73 4.11
CA ILE A 71 -1.73 10.63 3.72
C ILE A 71 -0.90 9.50 3.08
N VAL A 72 -1.25 8.27 3.40
CA VAL A 72 -0.69 7.08 2.74
C VAL A 72 -1.75 6.43 1.85
N HIS A 73 -1.45 6.27 0.56
CA HIS A 73 -2.31 5.63 -0.42
C HIS A 73 -1.70 4.29 -0.85
N LEU A 74 -2.30 3.20 -0.38
CA LEU A 74 -1.82 1.84 -0.58
C LEU A 74 -2.60 1.13 -1.69
N HIS A 75 -1.95 0.85 -2.82
CA HIS A 75 -2.51 -0.03 -3.85
C HIS A 75 -2.25 -1.49 -3.47
N THR A 76 -3.29 -2.28 -3.34
CA THR A 76 -3.22 -3.66 -2.88
C THR A 76 -4.02 -4.61 -3.77
N ALA A 77 -3.55 -5.85 -3.84
CA ALA A 77 -4.30 -7.01 -4.32
C ALA A 77 -4.59 -7.93 -3.12
N GLU A 78 -5.14 -9.11 -3.38
CA GLU A 78 -5.42 -10.12 -2.37
C GLU A 78 -4.17 -10.83 -1.83
N ARG A 79 -4.37 -11.75 -0.88
CA ARG A 79 -3.37 -12.68 -0.30
C ARG A 79 -2.17 -11.95 0.30
N GLY A 80 -0.95 -12.31 -0.11
CA GLY A 80 0.28 -11.74 0.43
C GLY A 80 0.43 -10.23 0.20
N SER A 81 -0.18 -9.67 -0.85
CA SER A 81 -0.22 -8.23 -1.09
C SER A 81 -1.00 -7.52 0.02
N PHE A 82 -2.18 -8.04 0.38
CA PHE A 82 -2.99 -7.50 1.46
C PHE A 82 -2.23 -7.48 2.79
N PHE A 83 -1.64 -8.62 3.21
CA PHE A 83 -0.97 -8.71 4.51
C PHE A 83 0.25 -7.78 4.62
N ARG A 84 1.02 -7.59 3.54
CA ARG A 84 2.11 -6.59 3.54
C ARG A 84 1.58 -5.16 3.72
N LYS A 85 0.46 -4.83 3.06
CA LYS A 85 -0.16 -3.50 3.22
C LYS A 85 -0.82 -3.32 4.58
N ALA A 86 -1.42 -4.39 5.13
CA ALA A 86 -1.98 -4.39 6.48
C ALA A 86 -0.94 -4.00 7.53
N PHE A 87 0.30 -4.47 7.38
CA PHE A 87 1.40 -4.07 8.25
C PHE A 87 1.68 -2.57 8.19
N LEU A 88 1.68 -1.98 6.98
CA LEU A 88 1.81 -0.53 6.81
C LEU A 88 0.62 0.22 7.42
N VAL A 89 -0.62 -0.24 7.20
CA VAL A 89 -1.83 0.38 7.79
C VAL A 89 -1.71 0.47 9.31
N GLN A 90 -1.33 -0.61 9.98
CA GLN A 90 -1.15 -0.62 11.44
C GLN A 90 -0.07 0.37 11.89
N THR A 91 1.06 0.41 11.18
CA THR A 91 2.15 1.35 11.48
C THR A 91 1.66 2.80 11.37
N PHE A 92 0.97 3.14 10.29
CA PHE A 92 0.50 4.51 10.08
C PHE A 92 -0.64 4.89 11.02
N ASN A 93 -1.50 3.94 11.37
CA ASN A 93 -2.52 4.16 12.40
C ASN A 93 -1.88 4.51 13.76
N ILE A 94 -0.81 3.82 14.16
CA ILE A 94 -0.05 4.13 15.39
C ILE A 94 0.58 5.53 15.30
N LEU A 95 1.04 5.95 14.13
CA LEU A 95 1.63 7.27 13.90
C LEU A 95 0.59 8.40 13.71
N GLY A 96 -0.71 8.08 13.74
CA GLY A 96 -1.79 9.04 13.50
C GLY A 96 -1.88 9.55 12.06
N ILE A 97 -1.27 8.84 11.10
CA ILE A 97 -1.29 9.19 9.67
C ILE A 97 -2.45 8.47 8.98
N LYS A 98 -3.27 9.23 8.26
CA LYS A 98 -4.41 8.68 7.51
C LYS A 98 -3.97 7.75 6.39
N THR A 99 -4.67 6.62 6.26
CA THR A 99 -4.38 5.62 5.23
C THR A 99 -5.60 5.40 4.34
N VAL A 100 -5.38 5.33 3.04
CA VAL A 100 -6.37 4.91 2.04
C VAL A 100 -5.89 3.61 1.43
N MET A 101 -6.72 2.58 1.44
CA MET A 101 -6.42 1.30 0.81
C MET A 101 -7.23 1.12 -0.46
N HIS A 102 -6.54 1.17 -1.60
CA HIS A 102 -7.14 0.99 -2.93
C HIS A 102 -6.99 -0.47 -3.37
N HIS A 103 -8.10 -1.19 -3.37
CA HIS A 103 -8.13 -2.60 -3.73
C HIS A 103 -8.24 -2.80 -5.25
N HIS A 104 -7.31 -3.58 -5.81
CA HIS A 104 -7.33 -4.02 -7.22
C HIS A 104 -7.61 -5.54 -7.34
N ALA A 105 -8.23 -6.11 -6.33
CA ALA A 105 -8.44 -7.54 -6.22
C ALA A 105 -9.83 -7.90 -6.78
N ALA A 106 -9.89 -8.45 -7.99
CA ALA A 106 -11.12 -8.98 -8.58
C ALA A 106 -11.71 -10.17 -7.79
N GLU A 107 -10.85 -10.92 -7.11
CA GLU A 107 -11.22 -12.12 -6.34
C GLU A 107 -11.14 -11.89 -4.81
N PHE A 108 -11.29 -10.65 -4.34
CA PHE A 108 -11.19 -10.35 -2.91
C PHE A 108 -12.20 -11.13 -2.07
N GLU A 109 -13.41 -11.32 -2.56
CA GLU A 109 -14.45 -12.11 -1.88
C GLU A 109 -14.03 -13.57 -1.73
N LEU A 110 -13.51 -14.20 -2.78
CA LEU A 110 -12.99 -15.56 -2.73
C LEU A 110 -11.80 -15.68 -1.78
N PHE A 111 -10.89 -14.71 -1.82
CA PHE A 111 -9.80 -14.64 -0.86
C PHE A 111 -10.33 -14.55 0.57
N TYR A 112 -11.25 -13.62 0.86
CA TYR A 112 -11.79 -13.41 2.19
C TYR A 112 -12.54 -14.64 2.72
N THR A 113 -13.40 -15.25 1.90
CA THR A 113 -14.17 -16.45 2.28
C THR A 113 -13.28 -17.66 2.56
N SER A 114 -12.14 -17.78 1.89
CA SER A 114 -11.16 -18.86 2.08
C SER A 114 -10.36 -18.76 3.40
N LEU A 115 -10.45 -17.62 4.10
CA LEU A 115 -9.69 -17.40 5.32
C LEU A 115 -10.36 -18.06 6.53
N SER A 116 -9.55 -18.45 7.53
CA SER A 116 -10.04 -18.82 8.85
C SER A 116 -10.72 -17.63 9.55
N GLU A 117 -11.64 -17.87 10.48
CA GLU A 117 -12.36 -16.80 11.18
C GLU A 117 -11.43 -15.80 11.90
N ARG A 118 -10.32 -16.28 12.44
CA ARG A 118 -9.28 -15.42 13.05
C ARG A 118 -8.69 -14.44 12.02
N ARG A 119 -8.38 -14.93 10.81
CA ARG A 119 -7.84 -14.10 9.73
C ARG A 119 -8.90 -13.15 9.16
N LYS A 120 -10.15 -13.58 9.04
CA LYS A 120 -11.27 -12.72 8.65
C LYS A 120 -11.44 -11.56 9.63
N LYS A 121 -11.39 -11.84 10.93
CA LYS A 121 -11.45 -10.79 11.97
C LYS A 121 -10.30 -9.78 11.80
N TYR A 122 -9.09 -10.25 11.53
CA TYR A 122 -7.95 -9.39 11.27
C TYR A 122 -8.13 -8.52 10.01
N VAL A 123 -8.60 -9.13 8.91
CA VAL A 123 -8.87 -8.39 7.65
C VAL A 123 -9.90 -7.28 7.90
N ARG A 124 -11.02 -7.58 8.58
CA ARG A 124 -12.03 -6.56 8.92
C ARG A 124 -11.42 -5.42 9.74
N HIS A 125 -10.67 -5.75 10.78
CA HIS A 125 -10.00 -4.75 11.61
C HIS A 125 -9.08 -3.84 10.77
N ILE A 126 -8.30 -4.38 9.85
CA ILE A 126 -7.43 -3.56 8.97
C ILE A 126 -8.25 -2.63 8.07
N LEU A 127 -9.37 -3.11 7.51
CA LEU A 127 -10.25 -2.29 6.66
C LEU A 127 -10.94 -1.17 7.44
N GLU A 128 -11.21 -1.35 8.73
CA GLU A 128 -11.77 -0.33 9.61
C GLU A 128 -10.78 0.81 9.94
N LEU A 129 -9.47 0.57 9.74
CA LEU A 129 -8.40 1.55 9.95
C LEU A 129 -8.09 2.41 8.73
N THR A 130 -8.77 2.19 7.59
CA THR A 130 -8.46 2.84 6.30
C THR A 130 -9.58 3.71 5.77
#